data_233550e4fdbed93add0a1408200d2e50
#
_entry.id   233550e4fdbed93add0a1408200d2e50
#
_cell.length_a   1.000
_cell.length_b   1.000
_cell.length_c   1.000
_cell.angle_alpha   90.00
_cell.angle_beta   90.00
_cell.angle_gamma   90.00
#
_symmetry.space_group_name_H-M   'P 1'
#
loop_
_entity.id
_entity.type
_entity.pdbx_description
1 polymer ?
#
loop_
_entity_poly.entity_id
_entity_poly.type
_entity_poly.pdbx_seq_one_letter_code
_entity_poly.pdbx_strand_id
1 'polypeptide(L)'
;MELVVHPLDRVLQVAAGANLLETLRAHEVPISYSCMAGRCGTCRCKVVSGQLFETGRVAKITNPGEDDYILACTTVLTENCEIEIPEPDEVVTHPARIIKATVTAIESATHDIRILRLKPAKPLSFSPGQYASLQFTPEHIRPYSMASLCTDEELVFHIRRVPDGRVSSYVFDELKPGDSVRVSGPLGTAYLRNQHQGPMLCVAGGTGLAPILSILRGAIDAGMDNPIYLYFGVRSPDDIYGLDKLKLLQSSNTNLKLQVVVTTDEHDSGLRTGLVTEAIAQDFADFSGWRAYVCGAPPMVEATAALIKQRGIEPHHVYADAFYASGT
;
A
#
# COMPACT_ATOMS: atom_id res chain seq x y z
N MET A 1 18.46 25.81 16.32
CA MET A 1 17.12 26.06 15.77
C MET A 1 16.13 25.08 16.38
N GLU A 2 14.86 25.40 16.32
CA GLU A 2 13.81 24.60 16.95
C GLU A 2 13.00 23.86 15.91
N LEU A 3 12.72 22.58 16.17
CA LEU A 3 11.80 21.74 15.44
C LEU A 3 10.67 21.32 16.39
N VAL A 4 9.44 21.75 16.09
CA VAL A 4 8.24 21.30 16.82
C VAL A 4 7.63 20.11 16.11
N VAL A 5 7.31 19.05 16.85
CA VAL A 5 6.80 17.79 16.30
C VAL A 5 5.42 17.49 16.88
N HIS A 6 4.39 17.60 16.05
CA HIS A 6 3.01 17.23 16.35
C HIS A 6 2.70 15.77 15.96
N PRO A 7 1.75 15.07 16.59
CA PRO A 7 0.90 15.52 17.72
C PRO A 7 1.56 15.39 19.10
N LEU A 8 2.86 15.10 19.17
CA LEU A 8 3.59 14.90 20.43
C LEU A 8 3.87 16.23 21.16
N ASP A 9 3.71 17.36 20.51
CA ASP A 9 4.04 18.72 20.97
C ASP A 9 5.47 18.84 21.54
N ARG A 10 6.40 18.05 20.95
CA ARG A 10 7.80 18.03 21.38
C ARG A 10 8.59 19.09 20.65
N VAL A 11 9.33 19.91 21.41
CA VAL A 11 10.28 20.89 20.88
C VAL A 11 11.70 20.30 20.94
N LEU A 12 12.34 20.17 19.79
CA LEU A 12 13.67 19.62 19.63
C LEU A 12 14.66 20.73 19.28
N GLN A 13 15.81 20.76 19.95
CA GLN A 13 16.93 21.63 19.58
C GLN A 13 17.79 20.92 18.53
N VAL A 14 17.88 21.50 17.35
CA VAL A 14 18.47 20.84 16.18
C VAL A 14 19.49 21.73 15.48
N ALA A 15 20.45 21.12 14.80
CA ALA A 15 21.46 21.85 14.02
C ALA A 15 20.92 22.19 12.62
N ALA A 16 21.30 23.36 12.11
CA ALA A 16 21.06 23.68 10.70
C ALA A 16 21.83 22.72 9.78
N GLY A 17 21.19 22.27 8.71
CA GLY A 17 21.77 21.28 7.78
C GLY A 17 21.60 19.84 8.22
N ALA A 18 20.97 19.57 9.38
CA ALA A 18 20.70 18.21 9.83
C ALA A 18 19.60 17.54 8.96
N ASN A 19 19.74 16.23 8.72
CA ASN A 19 18.69 15.43 8.07
C ASN A 19 17.52 15.23 9.03
N LEU A 20 16.29 15.47 8.57
CA LEU A 20 15.11 15.42 9.40
C LEU A 20 14.87 14.01 9.98
N LEU A 21 14.95 12.94 9.17
CA LEU A 21 14.74 11.58 9.68
C LEU A 21 15.77 11.17 10.72
N GLU A 22 17.05 11.48 10.48
CA GLU A 22 18.12 11.18 11.45
C GLU A 22 17.93 11.96 12.75
N THR A 23 17.51 13.23 12.66
CA THR A 23 17.19 14.07 13.81
C THR A 23 16.03 13.47 14.62
N LEU A 24 14.92 13.12 13.97
CA LEU A 24 13.76 12.51 14.64
C LEU A 24 14.15 11.21 15.36
N ARG A 25 14.94 10.35 14.70
CA ARG A 25 15.42 9.10 15.28
C ARG A 25 16.37 9.32 16.46
N ALA A 26 17.30 10.27 16.37
CA ALA A 26 18.23 10.60 17.44
C ALA A 26 17.53 11.12 18.71
N HIS A 27 16.39 11.77 18.53
CA HIS A 27 15.52 12.24 19.61
C HIS A 27 14.42 11.26 20.00
N GLU A 28 14.47 10.01 19.53
CA GLU A 28 13.48 8.96 19.83
C GLU A 28 12.04 9.38 19.50
N VAL A 29 11.87 10.16 18.43
CA VAL A 29 10.55 10.49 17.89
C VAL A 29 10.04 9.29 17.10
N PRO A 30 8.84 8.77 17.41
CA PRO A 30 8.28 7.61 16.72
C PRO A 30 7.83 7.97 15.30
N ILE A 31 8.67 7.70 14.32
CA ILE A 31 8.38 7.90 12.89
C ILE A 31 8.64 6.61 12.12
N SER A 32 7.71 6.25 11.26
CA SER A 32 7.89 5.11 10.35
C SER A 32 8.91 5.44 9.27
N TYR A 33 9.80 4.49 8.96
CA TYR A 33 10.75 4.62 7.87
C TYR A 33 11.08 3.26 7.25
N SER A 34 11.59 3.25 6.02
CA SER A 34 11.99 2.03 5.32
C SER A 34 13.20 2.24 4.42
N CYS A 35 13.03 2.75 3.18
CA CYS A 35 14.09 2.79 2.17
C CYS A 35 15.21 3.80 2.45
N MET A 36 14.98 4.81 3.24
CA MET A 36 15.89 5.92 3.57
C MET A 36 16.47 6.66 2.31
N ALA A 37 15.78 6.56 1.18
CA ALA A 37 16.24 7.02 -0.13
C ALA A 37 15.15 7.76 -0.93
N GLY A 38 14.11 8.26 -0.28
CA GLY A 38 13.04 9.05 -0.90
C GLY A 38 12.09 8.27 -1.83
N ARG A 39 12.10 6.93 -1.80
CA ARG A 39 11.37 6.12 -2.80
C ARG A 39 10.07 5.51 -2.30
N CYS A 40 9.98 5.18 -1.02
CA CYS A 40 8.86 4.38 -0.50
C CYS A 40 7.76 5.22 0.16
N GLY A 41 7.98 6.50 0.44
CA GLY A 41 7.00 7.37 1.08
C GLY A 41 6.74 7.09 2.56
N THR A 42 7.37 6.06 3.17
CA THR A 42 7.06 5.61 4.55
C THR A 42 7.37 6.68 5.62
N CYS A 43 8.38 7.51 5.40
CA CYS A 43 8.76 8.59 6.33
C CYS A 43 8.10 9.94 5.99
N ARG A 44 6.89 9.90 5.48
CA ARG A 44 6.13 11.08 5.11
C ARG A 44 5.69 11.86 6.35
N CYS A 45 5.96 13.16 6.35
CA CYS A 45 5.51 14.12 7.36
C CYS A 45 4.79 15.27 6.68
N LYS A 46 3.86 15.92 7.39
CA LYS A 46 3.25 17.17 6.95
C LYS A 46 4.05 18.35 7.52
N VAL A 47 4.28 19.37 6.72
CA VAL A 47 4.86 20.64 7.19
C VAL A 47 3.73 21.51 7.69
N VAL A 48 3.81 21.91 8.96
CA VAL A 48 2.83 22.81 9.59
C VAL A 48 3.26 24.28 9.43
N SER A 49 4.54 24.55 9.67
CA SER A 49 5.12 25.88 9.48
C SER A 49 6.63 25.83 9.23
N GLY A 50 7.19 26.90 8.66
CA GLY A 50 8.61 27.04 8.39
C GLY A 50 9.06 26.54 7.01
N GLN A 51 10.36 26.68 6.72
CA GLN A 51 10.98 26.27 5.46
C GLN A 51 11.88 25.06 5.67
N LEU A 52 11.75 24.09 4.77
CA LEU A 52 12.53 22.87 4.75
C LEU A 52 13.07 22.65 3.33
N PHE A 53 14.26 22.07 3.24
CA PHE A 53 14.85 21.70 1.96
C PHE A 53 14.74 20.21 1.72
N GLU A 54 13.97 19.81 0.71
CA GLU A 54 13.89 18.41 0.27
C GLU A 54 14.85 18.17 -0.90
N THR A 55 15.75 17.20 -0.77
CA THR A 55 16.74 16.86 -1.80
C THR A 55 16.04 16.40 -3.08
N GLY A 56 16.36 17.03 -4.21
CA GLY A 56 15.77 16.71 -5.53
C GLY A 56 14.53 17.53 -5.89
N ARG A 57 14.07 18.42 -5.01
CA ARG A 57 13.06 19.45 -5.30
C ARG A 57 13.57 20.82 -4.89
N VAL A 58 13.25 21.85 -5.68
CA VAL A 58 13.53 23.24 -5.32
C VAL A 58 12.85 23.56 -4.00
N ALA A 59 13.54 24.27 -3.10
CA ALA A 59 13.03 24.70 -1.80
C ALA A 59 11.54 25.07 -1.88
N LYS A 60 10.69 24.27 -1.25
CA LYS A 60 9.30 24.64 -1.08
C LYS A 60 9.23 25.68 0.03
N ILE A 61 8.84 26.89 -0.34
CA ILE A 61 8.23 27.81 0.63
C ILE A 61 6.82 27.26 0.83
N THR A 62 6.59 26.57 1.94
CA THR A 62 5.27 26.04 2.24
C THR A 62 4.44 27.12 2.92
N ASN A 63 3.54 27.72 2.16
CA ASN A 63 2.32 28.26 2.79
C ASN A 63 1.43 27.07 3.11
N PRO A 64 0.83 26.97 4.32
CA PRO A 64 0.03 25.81 4.71
C PRO A 64 -1.08 25.53 3.70
N GLY A 65 -1.01 24.38 3.03
CA GLY A 65 -1.99 23.91 2.04
C GLY A 65 -2.04 22.37 2.01
N GLU A 66 -2.98 21.79 1.28
CA GLU A 66 -3.18 20.32 1.23
C GLU A 66 -1.98 19.49 0.72
N ASP A 67 -0.98 20.12 0.10
CA ASP A 67 0.17 19.45 -0.55
C ASP A 67 1.50 19.54 0.24
N ASP A 68 1.47 19.94 1.49
CA ASP A 68 2.68 20.22 2.30
C ASP A 68 3.32 18.98 2.94
N TYR A 69 3.37 17.89 2.18
CA TYR A 69 4.03 16.67 2.63
C TYR A 69 5.46 16.57 2.10
N ILE A 70 6.36 16.17 2.99
CA ILE A 70 7.77 15.90 2.72
C ILE A 70 8.14 14.47 3.13
N LEU A 71 9.26 13.99 2.63
CA LEU A 71 9.86 12.74 3.06
C LEU A 71 11.03 13.04 4.00
N ALA A 72 10.89 12.68 5.27
CA ALA A 72 11.90 13.02 6.29
C ALA A 72 13.32 12.54 5.92
N CYS A 73 13.46 11.41 5.22
CA CYS A 73 14.77 10.89 4.84
C CYS A 73 15.51 11.71 3.77
N THR A 74 14.79 12.53 3.00
CA THR A 74 15.36 13.41 1.96
C THR A 74 15.30 14.90 2.32
N THR A 75 14.82 15.21 3.53
CA THR A 75 14.62 16.59 3.98
C THR A 75 15.73 17.04 4.92
N VAL A 76 16.19 18.26 4.70
CA VAL A 76 17.20 18.94 5.50
C VAL A 76 16.57 20.13 6.21
N LEU A 77 16.89 20.29 7.49
CA LEU A 77 16.42 21.37 8.35
C LEU A 77 17.22 22.65 8.05
N THR A 78 16.56 23.74 7.71
CA THR A 78 17.20 25.01 7.33
C THR A 78 16.92 26.14 8.30
N GLU A 79 15.74 26.13 8.94
CA GLU A 79 15.31 27.12 9.93
C GLU A 79 14.35 26.51 10.95
N ASN A 80 13.82 27.32 11.88
CA ASN A 80 12.78 26.86 12.80
C ASN A 80 11.56 26.41 12.01
N CYS A 81 11.03 25.25 12.35
CA CYS A 81 9.90 24.65 11.63
C CYS A 81 9.04 23.79 12.54
N GLU A 82 7.83 23.56 12.07
CA GLU A 82 6.88 22.66 12.72
C GLU A 82 6.44 21.59 11.71
N ILE A 83 6.42 20.36 12.17
CA ILE A 83 5.96 19.21 11.38
C ILE A 83 4.90 18.42 12.14
N GLU A 84 4.07 17.73 11.40
CA GLU A 84 3.14 16.72 11.92
C GLU A 84 3.56 15.35 11.40
N ILE A 85 3.82 14.41 12.31
CA ILE A 85 4.09 13.01 12.00
C ILE A 85 2.82 12.19 12.11
N PRO A 86 2.73 11.00 11.44
CA PRO A 86 1.65 10.04 11.69
C PRO A 86 1.52 9.67 13.16
N GLU A 87 0.32 9.26 13.57
CA GLU A 87 0.07 8.84 14.96
C GLU A 87 1.11 7.81 15.44
N PRO A 88 1.66 7.99 16.67
CA PRO A 88 2.78 7.18 17.16
C PRO A 88 2.50 5.67 17.27
N ASP A 89 1.26 5.27 17.50
CA ASP A 89 0.82 3.88 17.58
C ASP A 89 0.81 3.14 16.24
N GLU A 90 0.96 3.88 15.14
CA GLU A 90 1.02 3.34 13.78
C GLU A 90 2.44 3.26 13.20
N VAL A 91 3.45 3.45 14.03
CA VAL A 91 4.85 3.43 13.59
C VAL A 91 5.27 2.04 13.11
N VAL A 92 5.79 2.00 11.88
CA VAL A 92 6.37 0.80 11.27
C VAL A 92 7.84 1.03 10.97
N THR A 93 8.68 0.19 11.54
CA THR A 93 10.14 0.22 11.38
C THR A 93 10.65 -1.08 10.77
N HIS A 94 10.26 -1.37 9.52
CA HIS A 94 10.83 -2.47 8.76
C HIS A 94 11.88 -1.93 7.77
N PRO A 95 13.18 -1.92 8.12
CA PRO A 95 14.22 -1.47 7.21
C PRO A 95 14.20 -2.29 5.92
N ALA A 96 14.17 -1.62 4.78
CA ALA A 96 14.21 -2.29 3.49
C ALA A 96 15.53 -3.07 3.35
N ARG A 97 15.44 -4.31 2.86
CA ARG A 97 16.56 -5.21 2.62
C ARG A 97 16.52 -5.72 1.20
N ILE A 98 17.66 -6.15 0.73
CA ILE A 98 17.78 -6.86 -0.52
C ILE A 98 18.07 -8.31 -0.20
N ILE A 99 17.17 -9.21 -0.60
CA ILE A 99 17.31 -10.65 -0.40
C ILE A 99 17.19 -11.38 -1.73
N LYS A 100 17.75 -12.57 -1.80
CA LYS A 100 17.48 -13.53 -2.89
C LYS A 100 16.26 -14.36 -2.54
N ALA A 101 15.49 -14.71 -3.56
CA ALA A 101 14.40 -15.66 -3.46
C ALA A 101 14.40 -16.57 -4.69
N THR A 102 13.86 -17.77 -4.56
CA THR A 102 13.72 -18.73 -5.64
C THR A 102 12.26 -18.86 -6.02
N VAL A 103 11.97 -18.88 -7.32
CA VAL A 103 10.63 -19.16 -7.84
C VAL A 103 10.25 -20.59 -7.50
N THR A 104 9.20 -20.78 -6.72
CA THR A 104 8.68 -22.12 -6.37
C THR A 104 7.50 -22.53 -7.26
N ALA A 105 6.64 -21.56 -7.60
CA ALA A 105 5.50 -21.81 -8.48
C ALA A 105 5.07 -20.54 -9.24
N ILE A 106 4.46 -20.77 -10.41
CA ILE A 106 3.80 -19.77 -11.22
C ILE A 106 2.46 -20.35 -11.64
N GLU A 107 1.37 -19.86 -11.04
CA GLU A 107 0.02 -20.36 -11.25
C GLU A 107 -0.76 -19.38 -12.14
N SER A 108 -1.52 -19.87 -13.12
CA SER A 108 -2.44 -19.04 -13.90
C SER A 108 -3.72 -18.83 -13.09
N ALA A 109 -4.01 -17.57 -12.74
CA ALA A 109 -5.21 -17.20 -12.00
C ALA A 109 -6.36 -16.78 -12.95
N THR A 110 -6.03 -16.02 -14.00
CA THR A 110 -6.92 -15.68 -15.13
C THR A 110 -6.14 -15.76 -16.44
N HIS A 111 -6.75 -15.35 -17.54
CA HIS A 111 -6.08 -15.27 -18.84
C HIS A 111 -4.90 -14.28 -18.84
N ASP A 112 -4.93 -13.23 -17.99
CA ASP A 112 -3.95 -12.16 -17.91
C ASP A 112 -3.31 -11.97 -16.52
N ILE A 113 -3.60 -12.86 -15.52
CA ILE A 113 -3.00 -12.79 -14.18
C ILE A 113 -2.31 -14.11 -13.82
N ARG A 114 -1.08 -13.99 -13.32
CA ARG A 114 -0.33 -15.08 -12.69
C ARG A 114 -0.07 -14.80 -11.22
N ILE A 115 -0.15 -15.86 -10.41
CA ILE A 115 0.29 -15.85 -9.01
C ILE A 115 1.70 -16.40 -8.98
N LEU A 116 2.65 -15.55 -8.59
CA LEU A 116 4.07 -15.88 -8.43
C LEU A 116 4.35 -16.18 -6.96
N ARG A 117 4.95 -17.36 -6.69
CA ARG A 117 5.42 -17.76 -5.36
C ARG A 117 6.93 -17.78 -5.33
N LEU A 118 7.49 -17.16 -4.30
CA LEU A 118 8.93 -17.06 -4.10
C LEU A 118 9.31 -17.56 -2.70
N LYS A 119 10.23 -18.51 -2.62
CA LYS A 119 10.86 -18.92 -1.36
C LYS A 119 12.04 -17.99 -1.06
N PRO A 120 11.94 -17.10 -0.05
CA PRO A 120 13.03 -16.20 0.29
C PRO A 120 14.19 -16.96 0.96
N ALA A 121 15.43 -16.62 0.62
CA ALA A 121 16.62 -17.19 1.25
C ALA A 121 16.82 -16.75 2.70
N LYS A 122 16.20 -15.62 3.08
CA LYS A 122 16.16 -15.10 4.46
C LYS A 122 14.77 -14.47 4.67
N PRO A 123 14.22 -14.54 5.90
CA PRO A 123 12.96 -13.90 6.22
C PRO A 123 12.96 -12.40 5.87
N LEU A 124 11.86 -11.92 5.34
CA LEU A 124 11.59 -10.51 5.08
C LEU A 124 10.47 -10.05 6.02
N SER A 125 10.79 -9.18 6.97
CA SER A 125 9.77 -8.56 7.83
C SER A 125 9.09 -7.44 7.07
N PHE A 126 7.75 -7.43 7.05
CA PHE A 126 6.94 -6.39 6.43
C PHE A 126 5.55 -6.34 7.07
N SER A 127 4.87 -5.21 6.90
CA SER A 127 3.47 -5.06 7.30
C SER A 127 2.53 -5.45 6.15
N PRO A 128 1.39 -6.08 6.46
CA PRO A 128 0.39 -6.45 5.46
C PRO A 128 -0.04 -5.25 4.62
N GLY A 129 0.01 -5.37 3.28
CA GLY A 129 -0.29 -4.29 2.33
C GLY A 129 0.94 -3.65 1.69
N GLN A 130 2.15 -3.85 2.23
CA GLN A 130 3.38 -3.33 1.63
C GLN A 130 3.77 -4.08 0.34
N TYR A 131 4.62 -3.45 -0.47
CA TYR A 131 5.15 -4.02 -1.70
C TYR A 131 6.68 -4.22 -1.65
N ALA A 132 7.21 -4.93 -2.62
CA ALA A 132 8.65 -5.07 -2.85
C ALA A 132 8.97 -4.87 -4.34
N SER A 133 10.18 -4.40 -4.62
CA SER A 133 10.70 -4.37 -5.99
C SER A 133 11.29 -5.73 -6.31
N LEU A 134 10.77 -6.38 -7.34
CA LEU A 134 11.26 -7.64 -7.88
C LEU A 134 12.18 -7.37 -9.06
N GLN A 135 13.40 -7.89 -8.97
CA GLN A 135 14.37 -7.89 -10.06
C GLN A 135 14.58 -9.34 -10.53
N PHE A 136 14.04 -9.64 -11.70
CA PHE A 136 14.17 -10.94 -12.36
C PHE A 136 15.51 -11.05 -13.12
N THR A 137 15.83 -10.01 -13.88
CA THR A 137 17.12 -9.79 -14.56
C THR A 137 17.55 -8.33 -14.37
N PRO A 138 18.77 -7.92 -14.75
CA PRO A 138 19.19 -6.52 -14.67
C PRO A 138 18.23 -5.54 -15.37
N GLU A 139 17.51 -6.01 -16.39
CA GLU A 139 16.59 -5.20 -17.22
C GLU A 139 15.13 -5.35 -16.81
N HIS A 140 14.76 -6.39 -16.05
CA HIS A 140 13.38 -6.68 -15.66
C HIS A 140 13.19 -6.43 -14.17
N ILE A 141 12.91 -5.17 -13.83
CA ILE A 141 12.70 -4.71 -12.43
C ILE A 141 11.35 -4.01 -12.34
N ARG A 142 10.51 -4.43 -11.36
CA ARG A 142 9.20 -3.83 -11.09
C ARG A 142 8.78 -3.97 -9.63
N PRO A 143 8.06 -2.97 -9.08
CA PRO A 143 7.38 -3.14 -7.79
C PRO A 143 6.13 -4.01 -7.95
N TYR A 144 5.90 -4.88 -6.95
CA TYR A 144 4.70 -5.70 -6.82
C TYR A 144 4.30 -5.79 -5.34
N SER A 145 3.01 -5.65 -5.06
CA SER A 145 2.48 -5.74 -3.72
C SER A 145 2.43 -7.20 -3.25
N MET A 146 2.79 -7.41 -1.99
CA MET A 146 2.82 -8.74 -1.38
C MET A 146 1.40 -9.16 -0.98
N ALA A 147 1.00 -10.37 -1.39
CA ALA A 147 -0.28 -11.00 -1.01
C ALA A 147 -0.16 -11.93 0.20
N SER A 148 1.08 -12.24 0.61
CA SER A 148 1.44 -13.05 1.77
C SER A 148 1.52 -12.23 3.04
N LEU A 149 1.68 -12.90 4.19
CA LEU A 149 2.12 -12.33 5.46
C LEU A 149 3.63 -12.56 5.65
N CYS A 150 4.25 -11.78 6.52
CA CYS A 150 5.67 -11.97 6.84
C CYS A 150 5.96 -13.28 7.60
N THR A 151 4.92 -13.92 8.14
CA THR A 151 4.94 -15.23 8.78
C THR A 151 4.81 -16.40 7.82
N ASP A 152 4.41 -16.14 6.57
CA ASP A 152 4.30 -17.18 5.54
C ASP A 152 5.70 -17.65 5.10
N GLU A 153 5.80 -18.90 4.71
CA GLU A 153 7.06 -19.47 4.19
C GLU A 153 7.46 -18.90 2.82
N GLU A 154 6.48 -18.40 2.06
CA GLU A 154 6.65 -17.88 0.71
C GLU A 154 6.13 -16.46 0.59
N LEU A 155 6.83 -15.66 -0.19
CA LEU A 155 6.32 -14.37 -0.67
C LEU A 155 5.43 -14.63 -1.89
N VAL A 156 4.23 -14.09 -1.88
CA VAL A 156 3.24 -14.27 -2.95
C VAL A 156 2.92 -12.94 -3.61
N PHE A 157 2.95 -12.93 -4.94
CA PHE A 157 2.68 -11.75 -5.76
C PHE A 157 1.67 -12.06 -6.86
N HIS A 158 0.77 -11.12 -7.17
CA HIS A 158 -0.16 -11.23 -8.28
C HIS A 158 0.32 -10.32 -9.41
N ILE A 159 0.62 -10.91 -10.57
CA ILE A 159 1.22 -10.21 -11.69
C ILE A 159 0.28 -10.26 -12.88
N ARG A 160 -0.16 -9.07 -13.33
CA ARG A 160 -0.97 -8.93 -14.54
C ARG A 160 -0.06 -8.73 -15.76
N ARG A 161 -0.39 -9.41 -16.85
CA ARG A 161 0.19 -9.16 -18.17
C ARG A 161 -0.32 -7.81 -18.70
N VAL A 162 0.61 -6.90 -18.95
CA VAL A 162 0.31 -5.60 -19.55
C VAL A 162 0.69 -5.69 -21.03
N PRO A 163 -0.16 -5.25 -21.96
CA PRO A 163 0.22 -5.14 -23.38
C PRO A 163 1.55 -4.37 -23.51
N ASP A 164 2.48 -4.90 -24.27
CA ASP A 164 3.82 -4.36 -24.49
C ASP A 164 4.66 -4.18 -23.19
N GLY A 165 4.20 -4.73 -22.08
CA GLY A 165 4.87 -4.67 -20.79
C GLY A 165 6.07 -5.60 -20.71
N ARG A 166 7.30 -5.08 -20.84
CA ARG A 166 8.54 -5.85 -20.85
C ARG A 166 8.67 -6.82 -19.66
N VAL A 167 8.46 -6.35 -18.45
CA VAL A 167 8.62 -7.18 -17.23
C VAL A 167 7.50 -8.21 -17.10
N SER A 168 6.25 -7.83 -17.37
CA SER A 168 5.13 -8.77 -17.28
C SER A 168 5.22 -9.85 -18.37
N SER A 169 5.65 -9.51 -19.58
CA SER A 169 5.89 -10.49 -20.65
C SER A 169 6.98 -11.48 -20.24
N TYR A 170 8.10 -11.01 -19.69
CA TYR A 170 9.14 -11.90 -19.17
C TYR A 170 8.59 -12.90 -18.12
N VAL A 171 7.78 -12.44 -17.18
CA VAL A 171 7.16 -13.32 -16.16
C VAL A 171 6.22 -14.36 -16.79
N PHE A 172 5.53 -14.00 -17.88
CA PHE A 172 4.58 -14.88 -18.54
C PHE A 172 5.23 -15.88 -19.49
N ASP A 173 6.30 -15.47 -20.17
CA ASP A 173 6.82 -16.23 -21.30
C ASP A 173 8.14 -16.93 -20.98
N GLU A 174 8.94 -16.42 -20.04
CA GLU A 174 10.31 -16.88 -19.80
C GLU A 174 10.57 -17.40 -18.38
N LEU A 175 9.98 -16.77 -17.34
CA LEU A 175 10.24 -17.10 -15.94
C LEU A 175 9.78 -18.53 -15.61
N LYS A 176 10.61 -19.28 -14.86
CA LYS A 176 10.35 -20.69 -14.51
C LYS A 176 10.57 -20.96 -13.02
N PRO A 177 9.92 -22.00 -12.47
CA PRO A 177 10.28 -22.54 -11.18
C PRO A 177 11.77 -22.90 -11.13
N GLY A 178 12.46 -22.53 -10.04
CA GLY A 178 13.90 -22.67 -9.87
C GLY A 178 14.70 -21.39 -10.18
N ASP A 179 14.11 -20.43 -10.91
CA ASP A 179 14.80 -19.17 -11.21
C ASP A 179 15.02 -18.33 -9.95
N SER A 180 16.09 -17.55 -9.95
CA SER A 180 16.44 -16.66 -8.84
C SER A 180 15.89 -15.25 -9.08
N VAL A 181 15.22 -14.70 -8.07
CA VAL A 181 14.67 -13.35 -8.07
C VAL A 181 15.31 -12.55 -6.93
N ARG A 182 15.71 -11.31 -7.19
CA ARG A 182 16.16 -10.39 -6.17
C ARG A 182 14.95 -9.56 -5.68
N VAL A 183 14.69 -9.62 -4.38
CA VAL A 183 13.58 -8.92 -3.73
C VAL A 183 14.14 -7.78 -2.90
N SER A 184 13.69 -6.57 -3.16
CA SER A 184 14.10 -5.36 -2.43
C SER A 184 12.88 -4.71 -1.77
N GLY A 185 12.82 -4.75 -0.45
CA GLY A 185 11.69 -4.26 0.33
C GLY A 185 11.84 -4.48 1.83
N PRO A 186 10.78 -4.23 2.62
CA PRO A 186 9.48 -3.76 2.17
C PRO A 186 9.48 -2.27 1.80
N LEU A 187 8.48 -1.87 1.00
CA LEU A 187 8.25 -0.50 0.56
C LEU A 187 6.75 -0.17 0.69
N GLY A 188 6.42 1.12 0.69
CA GLY A 188 5.03 1.62 0.68
C GLY A 188 4.44 1.92 2.04
N THR A 189 3.39 2.75 2.03
CA THR A 189 2.69 3.28 3.20
C THR A 189 1.25 2.78 3.35
N ALA A 190 0.71 2.13 2.32
CA ALA A 190 -0.65 1.56 2.33
C ALA A 190 -0.66 0.18 3.02
N TYR A 191 -0.28 0.15 4.30
CA TYR A 191 -0.25 -1.06 5.13
C TYR A 191 -1.30 -1.03 6.23
N LEU A 192 -1.65 -2.19 6.76
CA LEU A 192 -2.63 -2.36 7.84
C LEU A 192 -2.26 -1.53 9.09
N ARG A 193 -3.24 -0.81 9.61
CA ARG A 193 -3.21 -0.11 10.90
C ARG A 193 -3.97 -0.95 11.92
N ASN A 194 -3.26 -1.76 12.68
CA ASN A 194 -3.83 -2.78 13.55
C ASN A 194 -4.40 -2.23 14.88
N GLN A 195 -4.15 -0.97 15.20
CA GLN A 195 -4.72 -0.30 16.38
C GLN A 195 -6.10 0.33 16.10
N HIS A 196 -6.52 0.36 14.83
CA HIS A 196 -7.81 0.93 14.46
C HIS A 196 -8.99 0.12 15.03
N GLN A 197 -9.98 0.82 15.59
CA GLN A 197 -11.17 0.20 16.20
C GLN A 197 -12.46 0.42 15.38
N GLY A 198 -12.45 1.34 14.43
CA GLY A 198 -13.59 1.64 13.56
C GLY A 198 -13.73 0.70 12.36
N PRO A 199 -14.76 0.86 11.53
CA PRO A 199 -14.94 0.05 10.32
C PRO A 199 -13.81 0.24 9.31
N MET A 200 -13.55 -0.80 8.51
CA MET A 200 -12.53 -0.81 7.46
C MET A 200 -13.18 -1.02 6.09
N LEU A 201 -12.86 -0.15 5.15
CA LEU A 201 -13.18 -0.32 3.73
C LEU A 201 -11.94 -0.82 2.99
N CYS A 202 -12.05 -1.99 2.39
CA CYS A 202 -11.02 -2.58 1.54
C CYS A 202 -11.54 -2.61 0.10
N VAL A 203 -10.84 -1.95 -0.83
CA VAL A 203 -11.22 -1.92 -2.24
C VAL A 203 -10.09 -2.45 -3.10
N ALA A 204 -10.37 -3.50 -3.84
CA ALA A 204 -9.42 -4.16 -4.74
C ALA A 204 -9.88 -4.06 -6.19
N GLY A 205 -9.00 -3.62 -7.10
CA GLY A 205 -9.21 -3.68 -8.55
C GLY A 205 -8.21 -4.61 -9.21
N GLY A 206 -8.66 -5.72 -9.81
CA GLY A 206 -7.77 -6.69 -10.46
C GLY A 206 -6.67 -7.18 -9.51
N THR A 207 -5.38 -6.96 -9.87
CA THR A 207 -4.24 -7.36 -9.03
C THR A 207 -4.09 -6.56 -7.74
N GLY A 208 -4.86 -5.49 -7.55
CA GLY A 208 -5.03 -4.84 -6.24
C GLY A 208 -5.55 -5.76 -5.15
N LEU A 209 -6.07 -6.93 -5.54
CA LEU A 209 -6.42 -7.99 -4.59
C LEU A 209 -5.20 -8.49 -3.80
N ALA A 210 -3.97 -8.42 -4.32
CA ALA A 210 -2.77 -8.89 -3.63
C ALA A 210 -2.55 -8.17 -2.28
N PRO A 211 -2.35 -6.84 -2.23
CA PRO A 211 -2.16 -6.14 -0.96
C PRO A 211 -3.40 -6.20 -0.07
N ILE A 212 -4.61 -6.16 -0.65
CA ILE A 212 -5.84 -6.27 0.13
C ILE A 212 -5.96 -7.64 0.80
N LEU A 213 -5.62 -8.74 0.11
CA LEU A 213 -5.60 -10.07 0.72
C LEU A 213 -4.61 -10.15 1.89
N SER A 214 -3.44 -9.55 1.76
CA SER A 214 -2.47 -9.43 2.84
C SER A 214 -3.04 -8.65 4.04
N ILE A 215 -3.69 -7.51 3.79
CA ILE A 215 -4.34 -6.68 4.83
C ILE A 215 -5.44 -7.46 5.55
N LEU A 216 -6.34 -8.14 4.81
CA LEU A 216 -7.41 -8.95 5.41
C LEU A 216 -6.86 -10.05 6.29
N ARG A 217 -5.88 -10.81 5.80
CA ARG A 217 -5.22 -11.87 6.57
C ARG A 217 -4.51 -11.32 7.81
N GLY A 218 -3.83 -10.18 7.65
CA GLY A 218 -3.15 -9.51 8.76
C GLY A 218 -4.12 -9.00 9.83
N ALA A 219 -5.28 -8.46 9.44
CA ALA A 219 -6.33 -8.04 10.37
C ALA A 219 -6.89 -9.22 11.17
N ILE A 220 -7.13 -10.34 10.49
CA ILE A 220 -7.61 -11.60 11.11
C ILE A 220 -6.56 -12.15 12.07
N ASP A 221 -5.29 -12.22 11.64
CA ASP A 221 -4.16 -12.71 12.44
C ASP A 221 -3.92 -11.86 13.70
N ALA A 222 -4.16 -10.54 13.58
CA ALA A 222 -4.10 -9.60 14.69
C ALA A 222 -5.32 -9.66 15.62
N GLY A 223 -6.33 -10.48 15.32
CA GLY A 223 -7.56 -10.58 16.11
C GLY A 223 -8.42 -9.32 16.07
N MET A 224 -8.41 -8.59 14.96
CA MET A 224 -9.24 -7.37 14.81
C MET A 224 -10.70 -7.72 14.64
N ASP A 225 -11.55 -7.14 15.49
CA ASP A 225 -13.01 -7.34 15.49
C ASP A 225 -13.79 -6.33 14.64
N ASN A 226 -13.10 -5.41 14.03
CA ASN A 226 -13.67 -4.34 13.22
C ASN A 226 -14.58 -4.90 12.12
N PRO A 227 -15.72 -4.25 11.81
CA PRO A 227 -16.42 -4.51 10.56
C PRO A 227 -15.51 -4.24 9.35
N ILE A 228 -15.29 -5.26 8.51
CA ILE A 228 -14.45 -5.15 7.31
C ILE A 228 -15.34 -5.34 6.08
N TYR A 229 -15.33 -4.37 5.17
CA TYR A 229 -16.09 -4.40 3.93
C TYR A 229 -15.13 -4.47 2.75
N LEU A 230 -15.06 -5.64 2.11
CA LEU A 230 -14.27 -5.85 0.91
C LEU A 230 -15.13 -5.68 -0.35
N TYR A 231 -14.74 -4.73 -1.19
CA TYR A 231 -15.23 -4.58 -2.55
C TYR A 231 -14.16 -5.02 -3.55
N PHE A 232 -14.44 -6.08 -4.29
CA PHE A 232 -13.55 -6.59 -5.33
C PHE A 232 -14.13 -6.28 -6.71
N GLY A 233 -13.55 -5.27 -7.38
CA GLY A 233 -13.95 -4.82 -8.72
C GLY A 233 -13.12 -5.46 -9.81
N VAL A 234 -13.78 -6.03 -10.81
CA VAL A 234 -13.17 -6.59 -12.03
C VAL A 234 -13.98 -6.17 -13.27
N ARG A 235 -13.44 -6.41 -14.47
CA ARG A 235 -14.14 -6.02 -15.72
C ARG A 235 -15.32 -6.94 -16.02
N SER A 236 -15.09 -8.25 -15.93
CA SER A 236 -16.07 -9.29 -16.26
C SER A 236 -15.97 -10.45 -15.27
N PRO A 237 -16.92 -11.39 -15.25
CA PRO A 237 -16.83 -12.60 -14.45
C PRO A 237 -15.57 -13.43 -14.71
N ASP A 238 -15.04 -13.44 -15.93
CA ASP A 238 -13.82 -14.18 -16.30
C ASP A 238 -12.55 -13.60 -15.71
N ASP A 239 -12.60 -12.36 -15.24
CA ASP A 239 -11.49 -11.69 -14.53
C ASP A 239 -11.48 -11.99 -13.01
N ILE A 240 -12.47 -12.72 -12.50
CA ILE A 240 -12.55 -13.07 -11.08
C ILE A 240 -11.55 -14.18 -10.76
N TYR A 241 -10.74 -13.96 -9.75
CA TYR A 241 -9.82 -14.96 -9.20
C TYR A 241 -9.73 -14.89 -7.69
N GLY A 242 -9.24 -15.95 -7.06
CA GLY A 242 -9.07 -16.02 -5.60
C GLY A 242 -10.37 -16.01 -4.80
N LEU A 243 -11.53 -16.12 -5.46
CA LEU A 243 -12.85 -16.01 -4.84
C LEU A 243 -13.07 -17.08 -3.75
N ASP A 244 -12.59 -18.32 -3.97
CA ASP A 244 -12.73 -19.39 -2.99
C ASP A 244 -11.99 -19.07 -1.68
N LYS A 245 -10.79 -18.48 -1.78
CA LYS A 245 -10.03 -18.02 -0.62
C LYS A 245 -10.75 -16.88 0.11
N LEU A 246 -11.34 -15.92 -0.63
CA LEU A 246 -12.11 -14.82 -0.05
C LEU A 246 -13.37 -15.32 0.66
N LYS A 247 -14.08 -16.25 0.05
CA LYS A 247 -15.27 -16.89 0.65
C LYS A 247 -14.90 -17.70 1.90
N LEU A 248 -13.77 -18.39 1.88
CA LEU A 248 -13.25 -19.11 3.06
C LEU A 248 -12.91 -18.14 4.19
N LEU A 249 -12.23 -17.03 3.91
CA LEU A 249 -11.96 -15.98 4.89
C LEU A 249 -13.26 -15.40 5.45
N GLN A 250 -14.24 -15.10 4.60
CA GLN A 250 -15.55 -14.59 5.02
C GLN A 250 -16.31 -15.60 5.89
N SER A 251 -16.32 -16.88 5.54
CA SER A 251 -17.05 -17.91 6.32
C SER A 251 -16.45 -18.13 7.70
N SER A 252 -15.14 -17.91 7.85
CA SER A 252 -14.42 -18.03 9.11
C SER A 252 -14.41 -16.74 9.94
N ASN A 253 -14.82 -15.60 9.37
CA ASN A 253 -14.77 -14.28 10.02
C ASN A 253 -16.05 -13.50 9.75
N THR A 254 -16.95 -13.50 10.71
CA THR A 254 -18.31 -12.93 10.58
C THR A 254 -18.32 -11.40 10.42
N ASN A 255 -17.24 -10.73 10.81
CA ASN A 255 -17.03 -9.29 10.64
C ASN A 255 -16.60 -8.92 9.21
N LEU A 256 -16.19 -9.87 8.36
CA LEU A 256 -15.83 -9.64 6.95
C LEU A 256 -17.05 -9.76 6.04
N LYS A 257 -17.32 -8.70 5.27
CA LYS A 257 -18.36 -8.64 4.24
C LYS A 257 -17.70 -8.53 2.87
N LEU A 258 -17.99 -9.48 1.97
CA LEU A 258 -17.44 -9.54 0.61
C LEU A 258 -18.50 -9.11 -0.41
N GLN A 259 -18.17 -8.15 -1.26
CA GLN A 259 -18.94 -7.77 -2.43
C GLN A 259 -18.04 -7.82 -3.67
N VAL A 260 -18.40 -8.69 -4.61
CA VAL A 260 -17.76 -8.71 -5.95
C VAL A 260 -18.61 -7.84 -6.88
N VAL A 261 -17.94 -6.98 -7.66
CA VAL A 261 -18.57 -6.06 -8.62
C VAL A 261 -17.91 -6.26 -9.98
N VAL A 262 -18.70 -6.49 -11.01
CA VAL A 262 -18.24 -6.62 -12.40
C VAL A 262 -18.72 -5.43 -13.22
N THR A 263 -17.83 -4.87 -14.05
CA THR A 263 -18.22 -3.73 -14.91
C THR A 263 -19.18 -4.16 -16.01
N THR A 264 -18.97 -5.36 -16.57
CA THR A 264 -19.83 -5.98 -17.59
C THR A 264 -20.15 -7.41 -17.19
N ASP A 265 -21.38 -7.85 -17.46
CA ASP A 265 -21.84 -9.21 -17.22
C ASP A 265 -22.66 -9.72 -18.40
N GLU A 266 -21.96 -10.21 -19.43
CA GLU A 266 -22.58 -10.71 -20.66
C GLU A 266 -23.32 -12.06 -20.48
N HIS A 267 -23.05 -12.75 -19.37
CA HIS A 267 -23.56 -14.11 -19.11
C HIS A 267 -24.57 -14.19 -17.98
N ASP A 268 -25.03 -13.05 -17.46
CA ASP A 268 -25.99 -12.97 -16.34
C ASP A 268 -25.56 -13.84 -15.14
N SER A 269 -24.35 -13.60 -14.66
CA SER A 269 -23.75 -14.36 -13.55
C SER A 269 -24.46 -14.13 -12.20
N GLY A 270 -25.40 -13.19 -12.13
CA GLY A 270 -26.07 -12.77 -10.92
C GLY A 270 -25.18 -11.92 -10.00
N LEU A 271 -24.01 -11.47 -10.46
CA LEU A 271 -23.13 -10.58 -9.71
C LEU A 271 -23.61 -9.13 -9.82
N ARG A 272 -23.18 -8.32 -8.85
CA ARG A 272 -23.45 -6.88 -8.91
C ARG A 272 -22.69 -6.24 -10.07
N THR A 273 -23.43 -5.58 -10.97
CA THR A 273 -22.88 -4.91 -12.16
C THR A 273 -22.70 -3.43 -11.93
N GLY A 274 -21.73 -2.82 -12.63
CA GLY A 274 -21.41 -1.39 -12.57
C GLY A 274 -19.99 -1.12 -12.07
N LEU A 275 -19.73 0.12 -11.68
CA LEU A 275 -18.45 0.50 -11.11
C LEU A 275 -18.41 0.20 -9.60
N VAL A 276 -17.25 -0.20 -9.10
CA VAL A 276 -17.06 -0.45 -7.67
C VAL A 276 -17.39 0.77 -6.81
N THR A 277 -17.12 1.97 -7.32
CA THR A 277 -17.47 3.24 -6.67
C THR A 277 -18.97 3.47 -6.56
N GLU A 278 -19.74 3.08 -7.58
CA GLU A 278 -21.21 3.16 -7.56
C GLU A 278 -21.78 2.20 -6.51
N ALA A 279 -21.22 0.99 -6.45
CA ALA A 279 -21.60 0.01 -5.46
C ALA A 279 -21.37 0.54 -4.03
N ILE A 280 -20.18 1.07 -3.75
CA ILE A 280 -19.84 1.67 -2.46
C ILE A 280 -20.77 2.86 -2.16
N ALA A 281 -21.05 3.71 -3.17
CA ALA A 281 -21.91 4.86 -3.01
C ALA A 281 -23.38 4.53 -2.67
N GLN A 282 -23.87 3.39 -3.17
CA GLN A 282 -25.21 2.88 -2.85
C GLN A 282 -25.29 2.30 -1.44
N ASP A 283 -24.23 1.64 -0.97
CA ASP A 283 -24.22 0.91 0.28
C ASP A 283 -23.93 1.78 1.50
N PHE A 284 -23.14 2.88 1.33
CA PHE A 284 -22.71 3.71 2.46
C PHE A 284 -22.88 5.19 2.15
N ALA A 285 -23.52 5.90 3.05
CA ALA A 285 -23.69 7.37 2.96
C ALA A 285 -22.58 8.15 3.69
N ASP A 286 -21.93 7.55 4.68
CA ASP A 286 -20.94 8.18 5.55
C ASP A 286 -19.77 7.27 5.85
N PHE A 287 -18.56 7.82 5.91
CA PHE A 287 -17.30 7.13 6.24
C PHE A 287 -16.56 7.80 7.41
N SER A 288 -17.25 8.58 8.23
CA SER A 288 -16.65 9.19 9.43
C SER A 288 -16.14 8.09 10.39
N GLY A 289 -14.88 8.19 10.81
CA GLY A 289 -14.26 7.20 11.69
C GLY A 289 -13.82 5.89 11.00
N TRP A 290 -13.91 5.80 9.67
CA TRP A 290 -13.42 4.64 8.93
C TRP A 290 -11.95 4.80 8.54
N ARG A 291 -11.32 3.65 8.24
CA ARG A 291 -10.07 3.59 7.47
C ARG A 291 -10.30 2.83 6.16
N ALA A 292 -9.67 3.33 5.09
CA ALA A 292 -9.83 2.75 3.76
C ALA A 292 -8.48 2.34 3.17
N TYR A 293 -8.45 1.13 2.59
CA TYR A 293 -7.34 0.57 1.84
C TYR A 293 -7.80 0.35 0.40
N VAL A 294 -7.23 1.12 -0.54
CA VAL A 294 -7.72 1.16 -1.93
C VAL A 294 -6.57 0.84 -2.88
N CYS A 295 -6.63 -0.31 -3.55
CA CYS A 295 -5.54 -0.82 -4.37
C CYS A 295 -6.00 -1.25 -5.76
N GLY A 296 -5.28 -0.84 -6.80
CA GLY A 296 -5.58 -1.24 -8.18
C GLY A 296 -5.27 -0.17 -9.21
N ALA A 297 -6.06 -0.14 -10.31
CA ALA A 297 -5.86 0.81 -11.39
C ALA A 297 -6.08 2.25 -10.93
N PRO A 298 -5.24 3.22 -11.37
CA PRO A 298 -5.31 4.61 -10.90
C PRO A 298 -6.71 5.25 -10.99
N PRO A 299 -7.47 5.13 -12.09
CA PRO A 299 -8.80 5.75 -12.15
C PRO A 299 -9.78 5.23 -11.08
N MET A 300 -9.72 3.92 -10.77
CA MET A 300 -10.55 3.34 -9.70
C MET A 300 -10.12 3.85 -8.32
N VAL A 301 -8.81 3.88 -8.08
CA VAL A 301 -8.26 4.35 -6.79
C VAL A 301 -8.61 5.82 -6.55
N GLU A 302 -8.40 6.68 -7.54
CA GLU A 302 -8.68 8.11 -7.48
C GLU A 302 -10.18 8.38 -7.27
N ALA A 303 -11.04 7.73 -8.06
CA ALA A 303 -12.49 7.87 -7.94
C ALA A 303 -13.02 7.39 -6.57
N THR A 304 -12.49 6.25 -6.07
CA THR A 304 -12.85 5.75 -4.75
C THR A 304 -12.41 6.70 -3.65
N ALA A 305 -11.15 7.17 -3.70
CA ALA A 305 -10.62 8.11 -2.70
C ALA A 305 -11.41 9.42 -2.68
N ALA A 306 -11.78 9.95 -3.85
CA ALA A 306 -12.61 11.15 -3.96
C ALA A 306 -14.00 10.95 -3.33
N LEU A 307 -14.67 9.83 -3.66
CA LEU A 307 -15.99 9.50 -3.12
C LEU A 307 -16.00 9.43 -1.60
N ILE A 308 -15.08 8.65 -1.01
CA ILE A 308 -15.08 8.43 0.44
C ILE A 308 -14.67 9.67 1.22
N LYS A 309 -13.77 10.51 0.67
CA LYS A 309 -13.43 11.83 1.23
C LYS A 309 -14.65 12.77 1.25
N GLN A 310 -15.42 12.82 0.17
CA GLN A 310 -16.68 13.60 0.11
C GLN A 310 -17.70 13.12 1.14
N ARG A 311 -17.58 11.87 1.61
CA ARG A 311 -18.47 11.25 2.60
C ARG A 311 -17.86 11.13 3.99
N GLY A 312 -16.90 11.96 4.33
CA GLY A 312 -16.45 12.20 5.70
C GLY A 312 -15.28 11.37 6.19
N ILE A 313 -14.63 10.55 5.34
CA ILE A 313 -13.36 9.91 5.77
C ILE A 313 -12.27 10.96 5.84
N GLU A 314 -11.48 10.91 6.90
CA GLU A 314 -10.31 11.79 7.02
C GLU A 314 -9.27 11.45 5.93
N PRO A 315 -8.72 12.45 5.20
CA PRO A 315 -7.79 12.20 4.09
C PRO A 315 -6.59 11.32 4.44
N HIS A 316 -6.07 11.42 5.65
CA HIS A 316 -4.94 10.63 6.13
C HIS A 316 -5.32 9.19 6.53
N HIS A 317 -6.61 8.88 6.62
CA HIS A 317 -7.13 7.52 6.81
C HIS A 317 -7.41 6.78 5.48
N VAL A 318 -7.06 7.37 4.35
CA VAL A 318 -7.14 6.74 3.02
C VAL A 318 -5.75 6.27 2.59
N TYR A 319 -5.53 4.97 2.63
CA TYR A 319 -4.28 4.31 2.24
C TYR A 319 -4.44 3.76 0.83
N ALA A 320 -3.91 4.50 -0.14
CA ALA A 320 -4.08 4.19 -1.56
C ALA A 320 -2.77 3.66 -2.19
N ASP A 321 -2.88 2.60 -2.99
CA ASP A 321 -1.80 2.04 -3.80
C ASP A 321 -2.26 1.90 -5.25
N ALA A 322 -1.96 2.91 -6.07
CA ALA A 322 -2.34 2.97 -7.48
C ALA A 322 -1.25 2.39 -8.38
N PHE A 323 -1.60 1.45 -9.25
CA PHE A 323 -0.67 0.71 -10.10
C PHE A 323 -0.49 1.39 -11.45
N TYR A 324 0.40 2.36 -11.52
CA TYR A 324 0.72 3.07 -12.76
C TYR A 324 1.48 2.18 -13.76
N ALA A 325 1.07 2.20 -15.03
CA ALA A 325 1.87 1.64 -16.11
C ALA A 325 3.17 2.44 -16.26
N SER A 326 4.30 1.78 -16.55
CA SER A 326 5.55 2.51 -16.82
C SER A 326 5.49 3.20 -18.16
N GLY A 327 5.80 4.48 -18.18
CA GLY A 327 5.88 5.26 -19.43
C GLY A 327 4.79 6.31 -19.62
N THR A 328 3.96 6.56 -18.61
CA THR A 328 3.07 7.75 -18.57
C THR A 328 3.61 8.81 -17.63
#